data_d68597a0ae96ec95af857f3c3cfdde4a
#
_entry.id   d68597a0ae96ec95af857f3c3cfdde4a
#
_cell.length_a   1.000
_cell.length_b   1.000
_cell.length_c   1.000
_cell.angle_alpha   90.00
_cell.angle_beta   90.00
_cell.angle_gamma   90.00
#
_symmetry.space_group_name_H-M   'P 1'
#
loop_
_entity.id
_entity.type
_entity.pdbx_description
1 polymer ?
#
loop_
_entity_poly.entity_id
_entity_poly.type
_entity_poly.pdbx_seq_one_letter_code
_entity_poly.pdbx_strand_id
1 'polypeptide(L)'
;NYFVGRSFYDSNFKHKNPDVSKDVVGFEMMVNWDLPIVICEGVFDAMAIRMNAIPIFGKSPQSELQKEIIRRGVEKVYIALDSDAFENALRFAETLMNEGIEVYVVELNDSDPSEMGFDEINKKIKNTKALTLRKLMEYKLIGV
;
A
#
# COMPACT_ATOMS: atom_id res chain seq x y z
N ASN A 1 -16.32 6.79 11.27
CA ASN A 1 -16.31 5.84 10.14
C ASN A 1 -15.87 6.55 8.86
N TYR A 2 -14.94 5.98 8.13
CA TYR A 2 -14.49 6.46 6.82
C TYR A 2 -15.20 5.67 5.72
N PHE A 3 -15.58 6.33 4.62
CA PHE A 3 -16.16 5.70 3.44
C PHE A 3 -15.62 6.35 2.15
N VAL A 4 -15.65 5.61 1.06
CA VAL A 4 -15.33 6.11 -0.28
C VAL A 4 -16.57 5.95 -1.16
N GLY A 5 -17.12 7.07 -1.63
CA GLY A 5 -18.19 7.07 -2.62
C GLY A 5 -17.63 7.27 -4.02
N ARG A 6 -18.05 6.43 -4.98
CA ARG A 6 -17.70 6.58 -6.40
C ARG A 6 -18.96 6.76 -7.23
N SER A 7 -18.96 7.74 -8.14
CA SER A 7 -20.07 7.96 -9.09
C SER A 7 -20.11 6.84 -10.13
N PHE A 8 -21.34 6.35 -10.42
CA PHE A 8 -21.61 5.43 -11.53
C PHE A 8 -21.90 6.15 -12.84
N TYR A 9 -22.10 7.47 -12.78
CA TYR A 9 -22.44 8.30 -13.94
C TYR A 9 -21.29 9.23 -14.27
N ASP A 10 -21.23 9.69 -15.50
CA ASP A 10 -20.33 10.79 -15.88
C ASP A 10 -20.65 12.02 -15.03
N SER A 11 -19.76 12.34 -14.13
CA SER A 11 -19.85 13.51 -13.28
C SER A 11 -18.47 14.13 -13.12
N ASN A 12 -18.44 15.45 -12.92
CA ASN A 12 -17.21 16.18 -12.63
C ASN A 12 -16.55 15.72 -11.29
N PHE A 13 -17.29 14.96 -10.47
CA PHE A 13 -16.84 14.41 -9.20
C PHE A 13 -16.87 12.88 -9.26
N LYS A 14 -15.74 12.28 -9.64
CA LYS A 14 -15.61 10.81 -9.69
C LYS A 14 -15.69 10.15 -8.31
N HIS A 15 -15.20 10.82 -7.28
CA HIS A 15 -15.17 10.31 -5.91
C HIS A 15 -15.69 11.34 -4.91
N LYS A 16 -16.36 10.86 -3.89
CA LYS A 16 -16.79 11.65 -2.73
C LYS A 16 -16.39 10.92 -1.46
N ASN A 17 -15.56 11.55 -0.68
CA ASN A 17 -15.14 11.08 0.64
C ASN A 17 -15.76 11.95 1.72
N PRO A 18 -15.90 11.47 2.98
CA PRO A 18 -16.32 12.29 4.09
C PRO A 18 -15.27 13.37 4.40
N ASP A 19 -15.72 14.48 4.97
CA ASP A 19 -14.84 15.54 5.45
C ASP A 19 -14.27 15.20 6.84
N VAL A 20 -13.49 14.11 6.88
CA VAL A 20 -12.81 13.63 8.10
C VAL A 20 -11.41 13.17 7.73
N SER A 21 -10.54 13.06 8.74
CA SER A 21 -9.18 12.58 8.55
C SER A 21 -9.15 11.23 7.83
N LYS A 22 -8.23 11.10 6.86
CA LYS A 22 -7.90 9.83 6.21
C LYS A 22 -6.90 9.01 7.01
N ASP A 23 -6.43 9.52 8.15
CA ASP A 23 -5.50 8.81 9.03
C ASP A 23 -6.22 7.70 9.79
N VAL A 24 -6.54 6.65 9.05
CA VAL A 24 -7.25 5.45 9.50
C VAL A 24 -6.60 4.23 8.87
N VAL A 25 -6.73 3.08 9.51
CA VAL A 25 -6.34 1.80 8.93
C VAL A 25 -7.48 1.28 8.06
N GLY A 26 -7.24 1.20 6.76
CA GLY A 26 -8.21 0.65 5.82
C GLY A 26 -8.48 -0.83 6.10
N PHE A 27 -9.75 -1.24 6.09
CA PHE A 27 -10.16 -2.64 6.31
C PHE A 27 -9.66 -3.25 7.64
N GLU A 28 -9.37 -2.46 8.66
CA GLU A 28 -8.73 -2.88 9.91
C GLU A 28 -9.34 -4.15 10.53
N MET A 29 -10.67 -4.27 10.50
CA MET A 29 -11.39 -5.43 11.04
C MET A 29 -11.16 -6.72 10.22
N MET A 30 -10.64 -6.62 9.01
CA MET A 30 -10.38 -7.75 8.11
C MET A 30 -8.90 -8.12 8.07
N VAL A 31 -8.03 -7.31 8.68
CA VAL A 31 -6.58 -7.52 8.67
C VAL A 31 -6.20 -8.63 9.66
N ASN A 32 -5.47 -9.62 9.18
CA ASN A 32 -4.78 -10.57 10.04
C ASN A 32 -3.34 -10.10 10.27
N TRP A 33 -3.08 -9.54 11.43
CA TRP A 33 -1.78 -8.93 11.77
C TRP A 33 -0.64 -9.95 11.98
N ASP A 34 -0.96 -11.25 12.12
CA ASP A 34 0.02 -12.34 12.24
C ASP A 34 0.55 -12.81 10.88
N LEU A 35 0.01 -12.26 9.79
CA LEU A 35 0.41 -12.59 8.42
C LEU A 35 1.05 -11.38 7.74
N PRO A 36 1.85 -11.60 6.67
CA PRO A 36 2.31 -10.52 5.83
C PRO A 36 1.16 -9.64 5.35
N ILE A 37 1.33 -8.33 5.37
CA ILE A 37 0.33 -7.38 4.88
C ILE A 37 0.76 -6.79 3.54
N VAL A 38 -0.22 -6.41 2.73
CA VAL A 38 0.00 -5.70 1.46
C VAL A 38 -0.65 -4.33 1.54
N ILE A 39 0.12 -3.28 1.36
CA ILE A 39 -0.36 -1.89 1.34
C ILE A 39 -0.57 -1.49 -0.10
N CYS A 40 -1.74 -0.94 -0.42
CA CYS A 40 -2.12 -0.46 -1.75
C CYS A 40 -2.83 0.89 -1.68
N GLU A 41 -3.00 1.56 -2.82
CA GLU A 41 -3.55 2.91 -2.84
C GLU A 41 -5.05 2.93 -2.55
N GLY A 42 -5.81 2.12 -3.25
CA GLY A 42 -7.27 2.16 -3.28
C GLY A 42 -7.98 0.92 -2.80
N VAL A 43 -9.29 1.07 -2.60
CA VAL A 43 -10.19 -0.03 -2.21
C VAL A 43 -10.24 -1.13 -3.29
N PHE A 44 -10.28 -0.74 -4.57
CA PHE A 44 -10.36 -1.70 -5.67
C PHE A 44 -9.06 -2.50 -5.81
N ASP A 45 -7.92 -1.87 -5.53
CA ASP A 45 -6.62 -2.56 -5.51
C ASP A 45 -6.60 -3.60 -4.40
N ALA A 46 -7.05 -3.24 -3.19
CA ALA A 46 -7.16 -4.17 -2.09
C ALA A 46 -8.11 -5.33 -2.42
N MET A 47 -9.21 -5.07 -3.12
CA MET A 47 -10.15 -6.11 -3.57
C MET A 47 -9.54 -7.01 -4.65
N ALA A 48 -8.68 -6.49 -5.53
CA ALA A 48 -7.96 -7.29 -6.52
C ALA A 48 -6.87 -8.14 -5.87
N ILE A 49 -6.10 -7.59 -4.94
CA ILE A 49 -5.04 -8.29 -4.20
C ILE A 49 -5.60 -9.39 -3.31
N ARG A 50 -6.68 -9.11 -2.57
CA ARG A 50 -7.38 -9.98 -1.59
C ARG A 50 -6.53 -10.43 -0.40
N MET A 51 -5.26 -10.72 -0.59
CA MET A 51 -4.35 -11.29 0.40
C MET A 51 -3.94 -10.25 1.44
N ASN A 52 -4.73 -10.10 2.50
CA ASN A 52 -4.41 -9.23 3.66
C ASN A 52 -4.04 -7.80 3.23
N ALA A 53 -4.80 -7.24 2.28
CA ALA A 53 -4.51 -5.95 1.66
C ALA A 53 -5.16 -4.79 2.43
N ILE A 54 -4.39 -3.73 2.64
CA ILE A 54 -4.79 -2.52 3.37
C ILE A 54 -4.75 -1.32 2.40
N PRO A 55 -5.90 -0.74 2.03
CA PRO A 55 -5.93 0.48 1.24
C PRO A 55 -5.59 1.70 2.12
N ILE A 56 -4.76 2.61 1.59
CA ILE A 56 -4.35 3.84 2.30
C ILE A 56 -5.17 5.07 1.92
N PHE A 57 -6.10 4.94 0.98
CA PHE A 57 -6.99 6.01 0.50
C PHE A 57 -6.26 7.26 -0.04
N GLY A 58 -5.08 7.09 -0.57
CA GLY A 58 -4.24 8.15 -1.13
C GLY A 58 -2.82 7.69 -1.41
N LYS A 59 -1.95 8.64 -1.71
CA LYS A 59 -0.58 8.38 -2.19
C LYS A 59 0.46 8.17 -1.07
N SER A 60 0.08 8.32 0.18
CA SER A 60 1.01 8.23 1.30
C SER A 60 0.41 7.44 2.45
N PRO A 61 1.09 6.40 2.95
CA PRO A 61 0.68 5.70 4.14
C PRO A 61 0.55 6.64 5.33
N GLN A 62 -0.50 6.46 6.10
CA GLN A 62 -0.85 7.32 7.21
C GLN A 62 -0.14 6.92 8.51
N SER A 63 -0.06 7.85 9.45
CA SER A 63 0.66 7.65 10.71
C SER A 63 0.04 6.54 11.57
N GLU A 64 -1.28 6.41 11.56
CA GLU A 64 -1.98 5.36 12.32
C GLU A 64 -1.66 3.97 11.78
N LEU A 65 -1.61 3.79 10.46
CA LEU A 65 -1.22 2.50 9.87
C LEU A 65 0.22 2.12 10.28
N GLN A 66 1.15 3.07 10.24
CA GLN A 66 2.53 2.83 10.66
C GLN A 66 2.61 2.39 12.13
N LYS A 67 1.91 3.11 13.02
CA LYS A 67 1.85 2.77 14.44
C LYS A 67 1.28 1.36 14.69
N GLU A 68 0.19 1.01 13.99
CA GLU A 68 -0.42 -0.31 14.13
C GLU A 68 0.50 -1.43 13.63
N ILE A 69 1.18 -1.25 12.51
CA ILE A 69 2.15 -2.22 11.98
C ILE A 69 3.24 -2.51 13.04
N ILE A 70 3.84 -1.45 13.60
CA ILE A 70 4.89 -1.56 14.60
C ILE A 70 4.34 -2.17 15.91
N ARG A 71 3.22 -1.67 16.41
CA ARG A 71 2.59 -2.13 17.64
C ARG A 71 2.18 -3.60 17.60
N ARG A 72 1.72 -4.08 16.45
CA ARG A 72 1.30 -5.46 16.21
C ARG A 72 2.46 -6.41 15.94
N GLY A 73 3.67 -5.89 15.74
CA GLY A 73 4.85 -6.70 15.47
C GLY A 73 4.78 -7.41 14.11
N VAL A 74 4.23 -6.76 13.10
CA VAL A 74 4.15 -7.31 11.74
C VAL A 74 5.56 -7.56 11.21
N GLU A 75 5.85 -8.79 10.79
CA GLU A 75 7.20 -9.15 10.33
C GLU A 75 7.48 -8.74 8.88
N LYS A 76 6.46 -8.77 8.02
CA LYS A 76 6.62 -8.57 6.57
C LYS A 76 5.56 -7.63 5.99
N VAL A 77 6.01 -6.65 5.24
CA VAL A 77 5.15 -5.66 4.59
C VAL A 77 5.47 -5.55 3.10
N TYR A 78 4.47 -5.75 2.25
CA TYR A 78 4.53 -5.47 0.82
C TYR A 78 3.91 -4.10 0.56
N ILE A 79 4.57 -3.27 -0.24
CA ILE A 79 4.11 -1.94 -0.62
C ILE A 79 3.87 -1.94 -2.13
N ALA A 80 2.60 -1.91 -2.54
CA ALA A 80 2.14 -1.90 -3.92
C ALA A 80 1.41 -0.58 -4.20
N LEU A 81 2.18 0.50 -4.33
CA LEU A 81 1.68 1.84 -4.66
C LEU A 81 2.05 2.20 -6.09
N ASP A 82 1.25 3.05 -6.70
CA ASP A 82 1.45 3.53 -8.06
C ASP A 82 2.77 4.28 -8.23
N SER A 83 3.23 4.40 -9.47
CA SER A 83 4.53 5.02 -9.78
C SER A 83 4.67 6.45 -9.28
N ASP A 84 3.59 7.21 -9.27
CA ASP A 84 3.56 8.60 -8.78
C ASP A 84 3.60 8.71 -7.23
N ALA A 85 3.38 7.59 -6.51
CA ALA A 85 3.53 7.49 -5.07
C ALA A 85 4.84 6.79 -4.63
N PHE A 86 5.73 6.48 -5.58
CA PHE A 86 6.93 5.66 -5.32
C PHE A 86 7.88 6.28 -4.28
N GLU A 87 8.10 7.59 -4.31
CA GLU A 87 8.90 8.27 -3.27
C GLU A 87 8.30 8.09 -1.87
N ASN A 88 6.99 8.21 -1.75
CA ASN A 88 6.30 8.00 -0.47
C ASN A 88 6.42 6.54 -0.02
N ALA A 89 6.33 5.60 -0.97
CA ALA A 89 6.56 4.18 -0.72
C ALA A 89 7.97 3.93 -0.17
N LEU A 90 9.01 4.54 -0.75
CA LEU A 90 10.39 4.39 -0.29
C LEU A 90 10.63 4.99 1.09
N ARG A 91 10.05 6.17 1.38
CA ARG A 91 10.15 6.79 2.73
C ARG A 91 9.48 5.92 3.78
N PHE A 92 8.32 5.39 3.46
CA PHE A 92 7.61 4.49 4.37
C PHE A 92 8.35 3.16 4.55
N ALA A 93 8.88 2.60 3.46
CA ALA A 93 9.71 1.40 3.50
C ALA A 93 10.93 1.59 4.42
N GLU A 94 11.64 2.70 4.29
CA GLU A 94 12.78 3.03 5.14
C GLU A 94 12.42 3.09 6.63
N THR A 95 11.28 3.72 6.93
CA THR A 95 10.78 3.81 8.31
C THR A 95 10.51 2.42 8.89
N LEU A 96 9.84 1.54 8.14
CA LEU A 96 9.56 0.18 8.60
C LEU A 96 10.83 -0.67 8.71
N MET A 97 11.77 -0.52 7.78
CA MET A 97 13.07 -1.22 7.83
C MET A 97 13.88 -0.81 9.07
N ASN A 98 13.84 0.46 9.49
CA ASN A 98 14.49 0.93 10.70
C ASN A 98 13.91 0.32 11.99
N GLU A 99 12.65 -0.11 11.94
CA GLU A 99 11.98 -0.85 13.01
C GLU A 99 12.20 -2.37 12.92
N GLY A 100 13.05 -2.84 11.98
CA GLY A 100 13.39 -4.25 11.80
C GLY A 100 12.37 -5.06 11.00
N ILE A 101 11.43 -4.41 10.33
CA ILE A 101 10.40 -5.06 9.51
C ILE A 101 10.98 -5.38 8.12
N GLU A 102 10.72 -6.58 7.62
CA GLU A 102 11.10 -6.98 6.26
C GLU A 102 10.15 -6.36 5.24
N VAL A 103 10.66 -5.49 4.38
CA VAL A 103 9.85 -4.72 3.43
C VAL A 103 10.10 -5.16 1.99
N TYR A 104 9.03 -5.18 1.21
CA TYR A 104 9.02 -5.53 -0.21
C TYR A 104 8.31 -4.41 -0.99
N VAL A 105 9.00 -3.77 -1.92
CA VAL A 105 8.39 -2.76 -2.80
C VAL A 105 8.06 -3.41 -4.13
N VAL A 106 6.76 -3.48 -4.43
CA VAL A 106 6.22 -4.09 -5.64
C VAL A 106 6.19 -3.05 -6.75
N GLU A 107 6.98 -3.25 -7.79
CA GLU A 107 7.01 -2.35 -8.95
C GLU A 107 5.79 -2.62 -9.85
N LEU A 108 4.84 -1.70 -9.91
CA LEU A 108 3.58 -1.89 -10.63
C LEU A 108 3.66 -1.59 -12.13
N ASN A 109 4.68 -0.86 -12.61
CA ASN A 109 4.86 -0.49 -14.02
C ASN A 109 3.57 0.11 -14.62
N ASP A 110 3.15 1.21 -14.58
CA ASP A 110 2.01 1.92 -15.22
C ASP A 110 0.62 1.25 -15.16
N SER A 111 0.50 0.09 -14.50
CA SER A 111 -0.79 -0.59 -14.30
C SER A 111 -1.07 -0.78 -12.83
N ASP A 112 -2.23 -0.34 -12.35
CA ASP A 112 -2.61 -0.52 -10.96
C ASP A 112 -3.06 -1.98 -10.66
N PRO A 113 -3.09 -2.40 -9.38
CA PRO A 113 -3.49 -3.75 -9.00
C PRO A 113 -4.90 -4.13 -9.46
N SER A 114 -5.83 -3.17 -9.53
CA SER A 114 -7.20 -3.42 -9.96
C SER A 114 -7.29 -3.71 -11.45
N GLU A 115 -6.42 -3.13 -12.26
CA GLU A 115 -6.31 -3.39 -13.70
C GLU A 115 -5.64 -4.73 -13.99
N MET A 116 -4.58 -5.08 -13.24
CA MET A 116 -3.89 -6.37 -13.37
C MET A 116 -4.80 -7.55 -13.02
N GLY A 117 -5.67 -7.39 -12.06
CA GLY A 117 -6.48 -8.48 -11.51
C GLY A 117 -5.70 -9.42 -10.59
N PHE A 118 -6.44 -10.36 -9.97
CA PHE A 118 -5.94 -11.19 -8.87
C PHE A 118 -4.69 -12.02 -9.21
N ASP A 119 -4.70 -12.73 -10.32
CA ASP A 119 -3.63 -13.69 -10.62
C ASP A 119 -2.30 -12.98 -10.93
N GLU A 120 -2.34 -11.90 -11.69
CA GLU A 120 -1.15 -11.17 -12.11
C GLU A 120 -0.53 -10.43 -10.93
N ILE A 121 -1.33 -9.66 -10.17
CA ILE A 121 -0.80 -8.92 -9.02
C ILE A 121 -0.22 -9.86 -7.95
N ASN A 122 -0.89 -10.99 -7.66
CA ASN A 122 -0.38 -11.92 -6.66
C ASN A 122 0.87 -12.66 -7.12
N LYS A 123 1.01 -12.97 -8.41
CA LYS A 123 2.25 -13.47 -8.98
C LYS A 123 3.39 -12.46 -8.82
N LYS A 124 3.10 -11.18 -9.07
CA LYS A 124 4.06 -10.08 -8.93
C LYS A 124 4.51 -9.92 -7.47
N ILE A 125 3.58 -9.89 -6.51
CA ILE A 125 3.85 -9.85 -5.08
C ILE A 125 4.76 -11.01 -4.65
N LYS A 126 4.43 -12.24 -5.05
CA LYS A 126 5.21 -13.44 -4.70
C LYS A 126 6.64 -13.43 -5.27
N ASN A 127 6.85 -12.80 -6.41
CA ASN A 127 8.16 -12.72 -7.06
C ASN A 127 8.98 -11.52 -6.62
N THR A 128 8.40 -10.58 -5.88
CA THR A 128 9.12 -9.41 -5.37
C THR A 128 10.11 -9.85 -4.30
N LYS A 129 11.34 -9.33 -4.39
CA LYS A 129 12.40 -9.59 -3.40
C LYS A 129 12.36 -8.56 -2.29
N ALA A 130 12.83 -8.95 -1.11
CA ALA A 130 12.99 -8.05 0.02
C ALA A 130 13.87 -6.84 -0.36
N LEU A 131 13.43 -5.66 0.05
CA LEU A 131 14.16 -4.42 -0.15
C LEU A 131 15.39 -4.42 0.75
N THR A 132 16.57 -4.35 0.15
CA THR A 132 17.82 -4.19 0.90
C THR A 132 18.17 -2.71 1.04
N LEU A 133 18.95 -2.38 2.07
CA LEU A 133 19.46 -1.01 2.25
C LEU A 133 20.20 -0.50 1.01
N ARG A 134 21.00 -1.37 0.38
CA ARG A 134 21.68 -1.05 -0.88
C ARG A 134 20.68 -0.64 -1.97
N LYS A 135 19.62 -1.44 -2.17
CA LYS A 135 18.62 -1.18 -3.20
C LYS A 135 17.82 0.09 -2.90
N LEU A 136 17.48 0.33 -1.63
CA LEU A 136 16.85 1.57 -1.18
C LEU A 136 17.70 2.80 -1.54
N MET A 137 19.02 2.72 -1.30
CA MET A 137 19.94 3.81 -1.64
C MET A 137 20.07 4.00 -3.16
N GLU A 138 20.09 2.91 -3.94
CA GLU A 138 20.08 2.99 -5.40
C GLU A 138 18.85 3.75 -5.90
N TYR A 139 17.65 3.43 -5.42
CA TYR A 139 16.42 4.15 -5.78
C TYR A 139 16.49 5.65 -5.44
N LYS A 140 16.99 5.99 -4.25
CA LYS A 140 17.12 7.40 -3.83
C LYS A 140 18.13 8.20 -4.65
N LEU A 141 19.20 7.55 -5.16
CA LEU A 141 20.23 8.22 -5.97
C LEU A 141 19.81 8.42 -7.42
N ILE A 142 18.98 7.53 -7.97
CA ILE A 142 18.52 7.60 -9.36
C ILE A 142 17.41 8.63 -9.52
N GLY A 143 16.79 9.08 -8.42
CA GLY A 143 15.73 10.10 -8.45
C GLY A 143 14.46 9.58 -9.14
N VAL A 144 14.12 8.34 -8.89
CA VAL A 144 12.87 7.74 -9.37
C VAL A 144 11.73 8.21 -8.51
#